data_4db8accf7a65d1aae9a8cac3483e11d8
#
_entry.id   4db8accf7a65d1aae9a8cac3483e11d8
#
_cell.length_a   1.000
_cell.length_b   1.000
_cell.length_c   1.000
_cell.angle_alpha   90.00
_cell.angle_beta   90.00
_cell.angle_gamma   90.00
#
_symmetry.space_group_name_H-M   'P 1'
#
loop_
_entity.id
_entity.type
_entity.pdbx_description
1 polymer ?
#
loop_
_entity_poly.entity_id
_entity_poly.type
_entity_poly.pdbx_seq_one_letter_code
_entity_poly.pdbx_strand_id
1 'polypeptide(L)'
;MPTLTTVAKAKEMADDTRVELKGKITKHIRSDHYEFQDASGTVEVEIDHKVWAGQTVSPQDTVEISGEVDKDAWSTEIDVKRLKLVK
;
A
#
# COMPACT_ATOMS: atom_id res chain seq x y z
N MET A 1 6.11 15.25 6.68
CA MET A 1 5.29 14.74 5.56
C MET A 1 5.85 13.42 5.07
N PRO A 2 4.99 12.47 4.74
CA PRO A 2 5.47 11.23 4.13
C PRO A 2 6.13 11.54 2.79
N THR A 3 7.16 10.79 2.48
CA THR A 3 7.90 10.95 1.24
C THR A 3 7.54 9.81 0.29
N LEU A 4 7.34 10.12 -0.98
CA LEU A 4 7.10 9.09 -1.98
C LEU A 4 8.34 8.19 -2.06
N THR A 5 8.14 6.90 -1.92
CA THR A 5 9.21 5.93 -1.95
C THR A 5 8.80 4.75 -2.82
N THR A 6 9.53 3.65 -2.74
CA THR A 6 9.22 2.43 -3.49
C THR A 6 8.90 1.31 -2.53
N VAL A 7 8.25 0.27 -3.06
CA VAL A 7 7.95 -0.93 -2.27
C VAL A 7 9.22 -1.53 -1.70
N ALA A 8 10.28 -1.63 -2.52
CA ALA A 8 11.54 -2.23 -2.07
C ALA A 8 12.14 -1.45 -0.89
N LYS A 9 12.09 -0.12 -0.95
CA LYS A 9 12.62 0.70 0.14
C LYS A 9 11.73 0.65 1.37
N ALA A 10 10.42 0.66 1.16
CA ALA A 10 9.49 0.60 2.28
C ALA A 10 9.69 -0.66 3.11
N LYS A 11 9.99 -1.77 2.46
CA LYS A 11 10.20 -3.05 3.17
C LYS A 11 11.42 -3.02 4.08
N GLU A 12 12.33 -2.09 3.85
CA GLU A 12 13.54 -1.96 4.67
C GLU A 12 13.40 -0.94 5.80
N MET A 13 12.28 -0.24 5.83
CA MET A 13 12.07 0.80 6.83
C MET A 13 11.62 0.20 8.16
N ALA A 14 11.82 0.97 9.23
CA ALA A 14 11.39 0.55 10.55
C ALA A 14 9.88 0.52 10.67
N ASP A 15 9.40 -0.29 11.61
CA ASP A 15 7.99 -0.33 11.96
C ASP A 15 7.47 1.08 12.26
N ASP A 16 6.24 1.36 11.86
CA ASP A 16 5.54 2.65 12.05
C ASP A 16 6.08 3.81 11.21
N THR A 17 7.02 3.56 10.30
CA THR A 17 7.49 4.61 9.39
C THR A 17 6.37 4.97 8.41
N ARG A 18 6.12 6.26 8.23
CA ARG A 18 5.13 6.73 7.27
C ARG A 18 5.73 6.76 5.87
N VAL A 19 4.94 6.26 4.92
CA VAL A 19 5.38 6.17 3.52
C VAL A 19 4.25 6.55 2.59
N GLU A 20 4.63 7.00 1.38
CA GLU A 20 3.72 7.11 0.25
C GLU A 20 4.24 6.23 -0.88
N LEU A 21 3.32 5.51 -1.50
CA LEU A 21 3.66 4.59 -2.58
C LEU A 21 2.73 4.84 -3.75
N LYS A 22 3.24 4.67 -4.95
CA LYS A 22 2.46 4.80 -6.19
C LYS A 22 2.60 3.53 -6.99
N GLY A 23 1.49 2.89 -7.30
CA GLY A 23 1.52 1.63 -8.03
C GLY A 23 0.13 1.10 -8.24
N LYS A 24 0.00 -0.23 -8.26
CA LYS A 24 -1.25 -0.90 -8.58
C LYS A 24 -1.61 -1.91 -7.52
N ILE A 25 -2.91 -2.06 -7.29
CA ILE A 25 -3.42 -3.11 -6.43
C ILE A 25 -3.76 -4.28 -7.33
N THR A 26 -2.91 -5.31 -7.31
CA THR A 26 -2.95 -6.36 -8.32
C THR A 26 -3.88 -7.50 -7.96
N LYS A 27 -4.15 -7.71 -6.66
CA LYS A 27 -5.14 -8.71 -6.27
C LYS A 27 -5.59 -8.51 -4.85
N HIS A 28 -6.74 -9.09 -4.55
CA HIS A 28 -7.32 -9.17 -3.21
C HIS A 28 -6.87 -10.50 -2.60
N ILE A 29 -6.21 -10.43 -1.46
CA ILE A 29 -5.69 -11.63 -0.81
C ILE A 29 -6.75 -12.25 0.09
N ARG A 30 -7.23 -11.47 1.07
CA ARG A 30 -8.29 -11.88 1.97
C ARG A 30 -8.76 -10.66 2.76
N SER A 31 -10.00 -10.64 3.17
CA SER A 31 -10.54 -9.58 4.04
C SER A 31 -10.10 -8.19 3.55
N ASP A 32 -9.37 -7.44 4.34
CA ASP A 32 -8.86 -6.10 3.98
C ASP A 32 -7.44 -6.14 3.43
N HIS A 33 -6.91 -7.31 3.10
CA HIS A 33 -5.52 -7.47 2.65
C HIS A 33 -5.47 -7.60 1.14
N TYR A 34 -4.57 -6.86 0.52
CA TYR A 34 -4.41 -6.79 -0.93
C TYR A 34 -2.93 -6.85 -1.27
N GLU A 35 -2.62 -7.17 -2.52
CA GLU A 35 -1.27 -7.09 -3.03
C GLU A 35 -1.09 -5.77 -3.77
N PHE A 36 -0.06 -5.03 -3.39
CA PHE A 36 0.31 -3.78 -4.03
C PHE A 36 1.63 -3.96 -4.76
N GLN A 37 1.71 -3.46 -5.97
CA GLN A 37 2.89 -3.65 -6.82
C GLN A 37 3.32 -2.32 -7.43
N ASP A 38 4.63 -2.10 -7.43
CA ASP A 38 5.24 -1.06 -8.24
C ASP A 38 6.42 -1.68 -9.01
N ALA A 39 7.21 -0.84 -9.70
CA ALA A 39 8.33 -1.34 -10.49
C ALA A 39 9.41 -2.03 -9.65
N SER A 40 9.46 -1.76 -8.35
CA SER A 40 10.49 -2.30 -7.47
C SER A 40 10.10 -3.62 -6.82
N GLY A 41 8.83 -3.99 -6.82
CA GLY A 41 8.39 -5.24 -6.22
C GLY A 41 6.95 -5.19 -5.73
N THR A 42 6.60 -6.14 -4.87
CA THR A 42 5.26 -6.27 -4.31
C THR A 42 5.31 -6.24 -2.79
N VAL A 43 4.21 -5.82 -2.18
CA VAL A 43 4.05 -5.85 -0.73
C VAL A 43 2.58 -6.03 -0.41
N GLU A 44 2.31 -6.71 0.70
CA GLU A 44 0.94 -6.85 1.19
C GLU A 44 0.53 -5.53 1.85
N VAL A 45 -0.68 -5.06 1.55
CA VAL A 45 -1.22 -3.85 2.14
C VAL A 45 -2.55 -4.16 2.79
N GLU A 46 -2.84 -3.47 3.87
CA GLU A 46 -4.14 -3.56 4.53
C GLU A 46 -4.91 -2.28 4.26
N ILE A 47 -6.08 -2.41 3.64
CA ILE A 47 -6.90 -1.26 3.24
C ILE A 47 -8.29 -1.44 3.82
N ASP A 48 -8.56 -0.70 4.91
CA ASP A 48 -9.86 -0.72 5.56
C ASP A 48 -10.92 -0.20 4.59
N HIS A 49 -12.14 -0.70 4.75
CA HIS A 49 -13.27 -0.29 3.94
C HIS A 49 -13.42 1.24 3.86
N LYS A 50 -13.18 1.93 4.95
CA LYS A 50 -13.29 3.39 4.99
C LYS A 50 -12.25 4.10 4.14
N VAL A 51 -11.10 3.49 3.96
CA VAL A 51 -10.02 4.08 3.16
C VAL A 51 -10.40 4.11 1.69
N TRP A 52 -11.16 3.12 1.21
CA TRP A 52 -11.63 3.09 -0.16
C TRP A 52 -12.51 4.30 -0.49
N ALA A 53 -13.27 4.80 0.46
CA ALA A 53 -14.11 6.00 0.33
C ALA A 53 -15.01 5.95 -0.91
N GLY A 54 -15.54 4.77 -1.23
CA GLY A 54 -16.43 4.57 -2.38
C GLY A 54 -15.73 4.52 -3.73
N GLN A 55 -14.41 4.59 -3.76
CA GLN A 55 -13.66 4.52 -5.01
C GLN A 55 -13.66 3.11 -5.57
N THR A 56 -13.77 3.00 -6.90
CA THR A 56 -13.65 1.73 -7.61
C THR A 56 -12.29 1.71 -8.29
N VAL A 57 -11.49 0.69 -8.01
CA VAL A 57 -10.13 0.58 -8.53
C VAL A 57 -9.96 -0.79 -9.18
N SER A 58 -9.47 -0.79 -10.42
CA SER A 58 -9.15 -2.03 -11.11
C SER A 58 -7.66 -2.34 -10.99
N PRO A 59 -7.24 -3.60 -11.27
CA PRO A 59 -5.80 -3.94 -11.21
C PRO A 59 -4.94 -3.15 -12.19
N GLN A 60 -5.53 -2.54 -13.21
CA GLN A 60 -4.79 -1.75 -14.18
C GLN A 60 -4.66 -0.29 -13.78
N ASP A 61 -5.44 0.15 -12.79
CA ASP A 61 -5.42 1.53 -12.35
C ASP A 61 -4.20 1.81 -11.48
N THR A 62 -3.62 2.99 -11.65
CA THR A 62 -2.55 3.46 -10.79
C THR A 62 -3.15 4.20 -9.61
N VAL A 63 -2.69 3.87 -8.42
CA VAL A 63 -3.15 4.54 -7.20
C VAL A 63 -1.96 5.03 -6.40
N GLU A 64 -2.20 6.06 -5.62
CA GLU A 64 -1.26 6.50 -4.58
C GLU A 64 -1.83 6.10 -3.24
N ILE A 65 -1.01 5.47 -2.42
CA ILE A 65 -1.40 5.12 -1.06
C ILE A 65 -0.46 5.80 -0.08
N SER A 66 -1.02 6.20 1.05
CA SER A 66 -0.26 6.74 2.18
C SER A 66 -0.56 5.87 3.37
N GLY A 67 0.46 5.52 4.12
CA GLY A 67 0.25 4.67 5.27
C GLY A 67 1.50 4.51 6.10
N GLU A 68 1.51 3.47 6.90
CA GLU A 68 2.59 3.18 7.82
C GLU A 68 3.09 1.77 7.59
N VAL A 69 4.40 1.61 7.71
CA VAL A 69 5.01 0.28 7.66
C VAL A 69 4.61 -0.47 8.93
N ASP A 70 4.03 -1.63 8.77
CA ASP A 70 3.65 -2.52 9.87
C ASP A 70 4.54 -3.75 9.77
N LYS A 71 5.53 -3.82 10.62
CA LYS A 71 6.55 -4.85 10.53
C LYS A 71 6.53 -5.70 11.79
N ASP A 72 6.38 -7.00 11.59
CA ASP A 72 6.48 -7.94 12.71
C ASP A 72 7.64 -8.92 12.44
N ALA A 73 7.76 -9.96 13.26
CA ALA A 73 8.88 -10.90 13.17
C ALA A 73 8.88 -11.69 11.85
N TRP A 74 7.75 -11.77 11.17
CA TRP A 74 7.58 -12.67 10.03
C TRP A 74 7.28 -11.97 8.72
N SER A 75 6.74 -10.77 8.76
CA SER A 75 6.28 -10.12 7.54
C SER A 75 6.33 -8.62 7.66
N THR A 76 6.26 -7.96 6.49
CA THR A 76 6.13 -6.51 6.39
C THR A 76 4.88 -6.22 5.59
N GLU A 77 4.03 -5.36 6.14
CA GLU A 77 2.80 -4.91 5.47
C GLU A 77 2.75 -3.40 5.52
N ILE A 78 1.90 -2.82 4.70
CA ILE A 78 1.62 -1.39 4.76
C ILE A 78 0.18 -1.22 5.24
N ASP A 79 0.03 -0.53 6.35
CA ASP A 79 -1.30 -0.17 6.87
C ASP A 79 -1.72 1.13 6.18
N VAL A 80 -2.58 1.00 5.20
CA VAL A 80 -2.95 2.12 4.32
C VAL A 80 -3.95 3.02 5.04
N LYS A 81 -3.61 4.31 5.13
CA LYS A 81 -4.47 5.32 5.74
C LYS A 81 -5.21 6.14 4.71
N ARG A 82 -4.68 6.27 3.50
CA ARG A 82 -5.29 6.99 2.40
C ARG A 82 -5.03 6.29 1.09
N LEU A 83 -6.01 6.37 0.19
CA LEU A 83 -5.89 5.82 -1.15
C LEU A 83 -6.47 6.82 -2.13
N LYS A 84 -5.74 7.08 -3.19
CA LYS A 84 -6.17 8.04 -4.22
C LYS A 84 -5.90 7.45 -5.59
N LEU A 85 -6.94 7.45 -6.42
CA LEU A 85 -6.81 7.03 -7.82
C LEU A 85 -6.07 8.11 -8.60
N VAL A 86 -5.05 7.71 -9.33
CA VAL A 86 -4.27 8.61 -10.18
C VAL A 86 -4.83 8.54 -11.59
N LYS A 87 -5.17 9.68 -12.13
CA LYS A 87 -5.70 9.75 -13.49
C LYS A 87 -4.66 10.25 -14.47
#